data_3db07073d3b0c9a17358bf7209d945bc
#
_entry.id   3db07073d3b0c9a17358bf7209d945bc
#
_cell.length_a   1.000
_cell.length_b   1.000
_cell.length_c   1.000
_cell.angle_alpha   90.00
_cell.angle_beta   90.00
_cell.angle_gamma   90.00
#
_symmetry.space_group_name_H-M   'P 1'
#
loop_
_entity.id
_entity.type
_entity.pdbx_description
1 polymer ?
#
loop_
_entity_poly.entity_id
_entity_poly.type
_entity_poly.pdbx_seq_one_letter_code
_entity_poly.pdbx_strand_id
1 'polypeptide(L)'
;MQNILVVMEKNSFLPMSMVEQLKELNYNIVSSQLEIQELSKLKETFEVILLFMESDGEEKSKELVYLRDKAVEEDSPIFYVGEDTPVMREVLPKHILQEIFERPIDVKTSAKKIDEFIKEHGKHVKKKILVVDDSGIMLRNIKRWLEDKYQVILANSGAMAIKYLATNRPDLVLLDYEMPVIDGSQVLEMIRTETEFCDIPVIFLTGKNDKESIMKVLELKPEGYLLKSMEPQKIIDEIDNFFEKQKNVM
;
A
#
# COMPACT_ATOMS: atom_id res chain seq x y z
N MET A 1 5.22 5.22 -2.52
CA MET A 1 6.22 5.57 -1.49
C MET A 1 5.62 5.17 -0.15
N GLN A 2 6.38 4.52 0.71
CA GLN A 2 5.88 4.08 2.03
C GLN A 2 5.94 5.25 3.01
N ASN A 3 4.89 5.41 3.81
CA ASN A 3 4.79 6.53 4.75
C ASN A 3 5.27 6.11 6.14
N ILE A 4 6.07 6.95 6.77
CA ILE A 4 6.48 6.83 8.17
C ILE A 4 5.96 8.05 8.93
N LEU A 5 5.29 7.82 10.06
CA LEU A 5 4.90 8.89 10.97
C LEU A 5 5.99 9.11 12.02
N VAL A 6 6.49 10.33 12.11
CA VAL A 6 7.42 10.75 13.18
C VAL A 6 6.67 11.66 14.15
N VAL A 7 6.45 11.15 15.36
CA VAL A 7 5.77 11.88 16.45
C VAL A 7 6.81 12.35 17.45
N MET A 8 6.77 13.63 17.79
CA MET A 8 7.74 14.27 18.67
C MET A 8 7.03 14.92 19.87
N GLU A 9 7.56 14.70 21.05
CA GLU A 9 7.14 15.48 22.23
C GLU A 9 7.61 16.94 22.09
N LYS A 10 8.84 17.13 21.62
CA LYS A 10 9.45 18.45 21.37
C LYS A 10 10.26 18.44 20.08
N ASN A 11 10.34 19.60 19.45
CA ASN A 11 11.24 19.79 18.32
C ASN A 11 12.69 19.80 18.83
N SER A 12 13.46 18.77 18.48
CA SER A 12 14.88 18.66 18.84
C SER A 12 15.70 18.16 17.65
N PHE A 13 17.02 18.19 17.79
CA PHE A 13 17.94 17.79 16.72
C PHE A 13 17.78 16.31 16.33
N LEU A 14 17.55 15.46 17.29
CA LEU A 14 17.54 14.00 17.07
C LEU A 14 16.40 13.52 16.14
N PRO A 15 15.13 13.91 16.34
CA PRO A 15 14.07 13.58 15.38
C PRO A 15 14.35 14.12 13.98
N MET A 16 14.88 15.35 13.87
CA MET A 16 15.20 15.95 12.57
C MET A 16 16.28 15.17 11.82
N SER A 17 17.33 14.77 12.51
CA SER A 17 18.40 13.93 11.93
C SER A 17 17.88 12.55 11.48
N MET A 18 16.97 11.94 12.25
CA MET A 18 16.32 10.68 11.86
C MET A 18 15.45 10.86 10.61
N VAL A 19 14.68 11.94 10.52
CA VAL A 19 13.87 12.27 9.34
C VAL A 19 14.74 12.39 8.09
N GLU A 20 15.90 13.03 8.17
CA GLU A 20 16.83 13.15 7.05
C GLU A 20 17.34 11.78 6.59
N GLN A 21 17.77 10.92 7.53
CA GLN A 21 18.26 9.58 7.19
C GLN A 21 17.16 8.71 6.56
N LEU A 22 15.93 8.78 7.03
CA LEU A 22 14.82 8.02 6.46
C LEU A 22 14.40 8.55 5.08
N LYS A 23 14.51 9.86 4.82
CA LYS A 23 14.31 10.43 3.49
C LYS A 23 15.38 9.96 2.49
N GLU A 24 16.64 9.83 2.92
CA GLU A 24 17.71 9.25 2.10
C GLU A 24 17.42 7.79 1.70
N LEU A 25 16.64 7.06 2.52
CA LEU A 25 16.15 5.70 2.24
C LEU A 25 14.85 5.66 1.41
N ASN A 26 14.42 6.79 0.83
CA ASN A 26 13.23 6.95 -0.01
C ASN A 26 11.88 6.73 0.69
N TYR A 27 11.79 7.00 1.99
CA TYR A 27 10.52 7.04 2.71
C TYR A 27 9.86 8.43 2.62
N ASN A 28 8.53 8.44 2.59
CA ASN A 28 7.76 9.67 2.77
C ASN A 28 7.52 9.87 4.27
N ILE A 29 8.00 10.99 4.81
CA ILE A 29 7.96 11.27 6.24
C ILE A 29 6.91 12.33 6.55
N VAL A 30 5.94 11.95 7.37
CA VAL A 30 4.99 12.87 7.98
C VAL A 30 5.41 13.10 9.42
N SER A 31 5.60 14.36 9.81
CA SER A 31 6.00 14.73 11.16
C SER A 31 4.85 15.39 11.89
N SER A 32 4.64 15.04 13.16
CA SER A 32 3.60 15.60 14.02
C SER A 32 4.13 15.81 15.44
N GLN A 33 3.56 16.79 16.13
CA GLN A 33 3.73 16.89 17.58
C GLN A 33 2.88 15.81 18.29
N LEU A 34 3.31 15.40 19.48
CA LEU A 34 2.52 14.52 20.34
C LEU A 34 1.37 15.30 20.97
N GLU A 35 0.39 15.63 20.14
CA GLU A 35 -0.84 16.36 20.50
C GLU A 35 -2.03 15.71 19.79
N ILE A 36 -3.10 15.44 20.54
CA ILE A 36 -4.31 14.78 19.98
C ILE A 36 -4.87 15.57 18.80
N GLN A 37 -4.87 16.91 18.87
CA GLN A 37 -5.39 17.75 17.79
C GLN A 37 -4.59 17.63 16.47
N GLU A 38 -3.28 17.43 16.55
CA GLU A 38 -2.44 17.23 15.37
C GLU A 38 -2.58 15.79 14.84
N LEU A 39 -2.51 14.80 15.73
CA LEU A 39 -2.62 13.39 15.36
C LEU A 39 -3.98 13.05 14.73
N SER A 40 -5.07 13.70 15.17
CA SER A 40 -6.42 13.47 14.64
C SER A 40 -6.64 14.01 13.21
N LYS A 41 -5.80 14.93 12.74
CA LYS A 41 -5.87 15.47 11.38
C LYS A 41 -5.23 14.53 10.34
N LEU A 42 -4.40 13.60 10.79
CA LEU A 42 -3.70 12.66 9.91
C LEU A 42 -4.69 11.65 9.34
N LYS A 43 -4.81 11.63 8.01
CA LYS A 43 -5.70 10.74 7.26
C LYS A 43 -4.95 9.61 6.55
N GLU A 44 -3.64 9.75 6.44
CA GLU A 44 -2.75 8.78 5.82
C GLU A 44 -2.57 7.56 6.73
N THR A 45 -2.30 6.41 6.12
CA THR A 45 -1.84 5.20 6.83
C THR A 45 -0.32 5.14 6.83
N PHE A 46 0.27 4.60 7.89
CA PHE A 46 1.71 4.57 8.10
C PHE A 46 2.20 3.13 8.25
N GLU A 47 3.40 2.85 7.69
CA GLU A 47 4.07 1.55 7.83
C GLU A 47 4.56 1.34 9.26
N VAL A 48 5.11 2.40 9.83
CA VAL A 48 5.58 2.45 11.22
C VAL A 48 5.37 3.85 11.79
N ILE A 49 5.32 3.93 13.11
CA ILE A 49 5.31 5.17 13.88
C ILE A 49 6.62 5.25 14.66
N LEU A 50 7.33 6.35 14.54
CA LEU A 50 8.51 6.69 15.33
C LEU A 50 8.10 7.70 16.41
N LEU A 51 8.13 7.30 17.67
CA LEU A 51 7.80 8.16 18.80
C LEU A 51 9.07 8.62 19.50
N PHE A 52 9.29 9.92 19.55
CA PHE A 52 10.39 10.56 20.28
C PHE A 52 9.88 11.23 21.54
N MET A 53 10.36 10.77 22.69
CA MET A 53 10.06 11.35 24.00
C MET A 53 11.33 11.87 24.68
N GLU A 54 11.21 12.97 25.39
CA GLU A 54 12.27 13.56 26.22
C GLU A 54 11.95 13.44 27.72
N SER A 55 10.66 13.29 28.04
CA SER A 55 10.14 13.05 29.38
C SER A 55 9.81 11.59 29.62
N ASP A 56 9.44 11.25 30.87
CA ASP A 56 8.99 9.92 31.28
C ASP A 56 7.59 9.53 30.75
N GLY A 57 6.87 10.47 30.15
CA GLY A 57 5.56 10.27 29.55
C GLY A 57 4.36 10.49 30.48
N GLU A 58 4.57 10.74 31.78
CA GLU A 58 3.46 10.92 32.73
C GLU A 58 2.52 12.07 32.33
N GLU A 59 3.08 13.23 31.99
CA GLU A 59 2.31 14.41 31.56
C GLU A 59 1.62 14.25 30.21
N LYS A 60 2.05 13.29 29.39
CA LYS A 60 1.56 13.02 28.03
C LYS A 60 0.74 11.72 27.94
N SER A 61 0.30 11.19 29.06
CA SER A 61 -0.41 9.89 29.10
C SER A 61 -1.64 9.82 28.21
N LYS A 62 -2.41 10.90 28.07
CA LYS A 62 -3.60 10.94 27.21
C LYS A 62 -3.24 10.87 25.72
N GLU A 63 -2.24 11.62 25.32
CA GLU A 63 -1.73 11.68 23.95
C GLU A 63 -1.09 10.34 23.57
N LEU A 64 -0.36 9.72 24.49
CA LEU A 64 0.24 8.39 24.29
C LEU A 64 -0.82 7.30 24.14
N VAL A 65 -1.90 7.34 24.95
CA VAL A 65 -3.03 6.43 24.79
C VAL A 65 -3.71 6.62 23.43
N TYR A 66 -3.94 7.87 23.02
CA TYR A 66 -4.49 8.15 21.70
C TYR A 66 -3.61 7.62 20.56
N LEU A 67 -2.28 7.85 20.65
CA LEU A 67 -1.32 7.35 19.66
C LEU A 67 -1.30 5.83 19.60
N ARG A 68 -1.35 5.17 20.77
CA ARG A 68 -1.47 3.70 20.88
C ARG A 68 -2.72 3.19 20.17
N ASP A 69 -3.87 3.78 20.47
CA ASP A 69 -5.16 3.33 19.92
C ASP A 69 -5.18 3.50 18.40
N LYS A 70 -4.65 4.62 17.89
CA LYS A 70 -4.43 4.84 16.46
C LYS A 70 -3.48 3.80 15.85
N ALA A 71 -2.37 3.49 16.53
CA ALA A 71 -1.41 2.49 16.08
C ALA A 71 -2.02 1.08 15.99
N VAL A 72 -2.88 0.73 16.96
CA VAL A 72 -3.63 -0.55 16.96
C VAL A 72 -4.63 -0.60 15.82
N GLU A 73 -5.45 0.45 15.66
CA GLU A 73 -6.49 0.53 14.63
C GLU A 73 -5.89 0.44 13.22
N GLU A 74 -4.75 1.11 13.01
CA GLU A 74 -4.05 1.12 11.73
C GLU A 74 -3.05 -0.03 11.57
N ASP A 75 -2.89 -0.89 12.61
CA ASP A 75 -1.87 -1.96 12.67
C ASP A 75 -0.46 -1.41 12.38
N SER A 76 -0.09 -0.27 12.92
CA SER A 76 1.17 0.43 12.69
C SER A 76 2.10 0.26 13.89
N PRO A 77 3.16 -0.56 13.80
CA PRO A 77 4.08 -0.79 14.92
C PRO A 77 4.82 0.50 15.30
N ILE A 78 5.10 0.64 16.60
CA ILE A 78 5.77 1.80 17.16
C ILE A 78 7.24 1.46 17.44
N PHE A 79 8.14 2.28 16.92
CA PHE A 79 9.53 2.38 17.36
C PHE A 79 9.64 3.57 18.31
N TYR A 80 10.13 3.32 19.51
CA TYR A 80 10.21 4.32 20.56
C TYR A 80 11.65 4.78 20.79
N VAL A 81 11.86 6.08 20.84
CA VAL A 81 13.16 6.71 21.12
C VAL A 81 13.03 7.51 22.41
N GLY A 82 13.58 7.01 23.48
CA GLY A 82 13.48 7.62 24.82
C GLY A 82 13.92 6.69 25.92
N GLU A 83 13.63 7.04 27.16
CA GLU A 83 13.93 6.24 28.33
C GLU A 83 12.87 5.12 28.49
N ASP A 84 13.31 3.89 28.75
CA ASP A 84 12.42 2.76 29.02
C ASP A 84 11.84 2.83 30.44
N THR A 85 10.69 3.49 30.56
CA THR A 85 10.02 3.71 31.85
C THR A 85 8.85 2.74 32.06
N PRO A 86 8.44 2.48 33.31
CA PRO A 86 7.25 1.68 33.60
C PRO A 86 5.98 2.24 32.93
N VAL A 87 5.82 3.57 32.86
CA VAL A 87 4.70 4.25 32.22
C VAL A 87 4.66 3.92 30.74
N MET A 88 5.79 4.00 30.04
CA MET A 88 5.86 3.67 28.61
C MET A 88 5.52 2.20 28.33
N ARG A 89 5.97 1.29 29.18
CA ARG A 89 5.63 -0.15 29.04
C ARG A 89 4.17 -0.47 29.33
N GLU A 90 3.51 0.29 30.18
CA GLU A 90 2.07 0.17 30.48
C GLU A 90 1.24 0.71 29.30
N VAL A 91 1.62 1.86 28.75
CA VAL A 91 0.89 2.51 27.67
C VAL A 91 1.15 1.84 26.33
N LEU A 92 2.39 1.44 26.03
CA LEU A 92 2.80 0.80 24.78
C LEU A 92 3.10 -0.69 25.00
N PRO A 93 2.10 -1.57 24.90
CA PRO A 93 2.30 -2.99 25.11
C PRO A 93 3.15 -3.63 23.99
N LYS A 94 3.81 -4.74 24.32
CA LYS A 94 4.80 -5.43 23.47
C LYS A 94 4.32 -5.80 22.06
N HIS A 95 3.02 -5.94 21.84
CA HIS A 95 2.49 -6.30 20.52
C HIS A 95 2.45 -5.12 19.54
N ILE A 96 2.61 -3.88 20.04
CA ILE A 96 2.67 -2.66 19.22
C ILE A 96 4.08 -2.07 19.25
N LEU A 97 4.76 -2.17 20.39
CA LEU A 97 6.10 -1.65 20.61
C LEU A 97 7.12 -2.62 20.00
N GLN A 98 7.69 -2.25 18.86
CA GLN A 98 8.63 -3.09 18.10
C GLN A 98 10.03 -3.05 18.71
N GLU A 99 10.56 -1.87 18.96
CA GLU A 99 11.89 -1.67 19.53
C GLU A 99 11.96 -0.36 20.31
N ILE A 100 12.80 -0.35 21.36
CA ILE A 100 13.14 0.85 22.13
C ILE A 100 14.59 1.22 21.81
N PHE A 101 14.78 2.45 21.36
CA PHE A 101 16.11 3.03 21.16
C PHE A 101 16.42 3.95 22.33
N GLU A 102 17.18 3.44 23.32
CA GLU A 102 17.64 4.24 24.45
C GLU A 102 18.77 5.18 24.00
N ARG A 103 18.83 6.36 24.61
CA ARG A 103 19.87 7.38 24.33
C ARG A 103 21.18 7.05 25.06
N PRO A 104 22.35 7.29 24.43
CA PRO A 104 22.55 7.89 23.08
C PRO A 104 22.31 6.89 21.95
N ILE A 105 21.63 7.36 20.88
CA ILE A 105 21.36 6.50 19.72
C ILE A 105 22.29 6.84 18.56
N ASP A 106 22.66 5.81 17.79
CA ASP A 106 23.23 5.97 16.46
C ASP A 106 22.11 6.05 15.43
N VAL A 107 21.88 7.27 14.91
CA VAL A 107 20.75 7.56 14.00
C VAL A 107 20.80 6.71 12.74
N LYS A 108 22.01 6.49 12.16
CA LYS A 108 22.16 5.68 10.94
C LYS A 108 21.83 4.21 11.18
N THR A 109 22.35 3.66 12.26
CA THR A 109 22.08 2.27 12.64
C THR A 109 20.60 2.07 12.97
N SER A 110 19.97 3.00 13.68
CA SER A 110 18.55 2.92 14.01
C SER A 110 17.66 3.08 12.78
N ALA A 111 17.98 4.02 11.88
CA ALA A 111 17.26 4.16 10.61
C ALA A 111 17.36 2.90 9.74
N LYS A 112 18.53 2.24 9.73
CA LYS A 112 18.74 0.98 9.00
C LYS A 112 17.90 -0.17 9.58
N LYS A 113 17.81 -0.29 10.91
CA LYS A 113 16.96 -1.30 11.55
C LYS A 113 15.47 -1.09 11.22
N ILE A 114 15.02 0.16 11.19
CA ILE A 114 13.66 0.51 10.78
C ILE A 114 13.42 0.12 9.32
N ASP A 115 14.37 0.41 8.43
CA ASP A 115 14.33 0.05 7.01
C ASP A 115 14.27 -1.48 6.82
N GLU A 116 15.11 -2.23 7.54
CA GLU A 116 15.10 -3.69 7.54
C GLU A 116 13.75 -4.23 8.03
N PHE A 117 13.23 -3.69 9.13
CA PHE A 117 11.92 -4.08 9.65
C PHE A 117 10.80 -3.80 8.63
N ILE A 118 10.77 -2.62 8.01
CA ILE A 118 9.76 -2.27 7.00
C ILE A 118 9.86 -3.18 5.77
N LYS A 119 11.08 -3.56 5.36
CA LYS A 119 11.28 -4.48 4.23
C LYS A 119 10.80 -5.91 4.54
N GLU A 120 10.93 -6.34 5.79
CA GLU A 120 10.53 -7.68 6.22
C GLU A 120 9.05 -7.76 6.61
N HIS A 121 8.51 -6.73 7.27
CA HIS A 121 7.19 -6.75 7.89
C HIS A 121 6.27 -5.61 7.45
N GLY A 122 6.82 -4.64 6.68
CA GLY A 122 6.08 -3.46 6.27
C GLY A 122 4.80 -3.85 5.58
N LYS A 123 3.73 -3.13 5.93
CA LYS A 123 2.52 -3.13 5.14
C LYS A 123 2.93 -2.64 3.76
N HIS A 124 3.24 -3.55 2.87
CA HIS A 124 3.14 -3.21 1.47
C HIS A 124 1.71 -2.70 1.31
N VAL A 125 1.54 -1.40 1.07
CA VAL A 125 0.24 -0.89 0.58
C VAL A 125 -0.05 -1.77 -0.62
N LYS A 126 -0.87 -2.80 -0.38
CA LYS A 126 -1.13 -3.80 -1.42
C LYS A 126 -1.60 -3.04 -2.64
N LYS A 127 -0.89 -3.21 -3.74
CA LYS A 127 -1.32 -2.63 -5.01
C LYS A 127 -2.75 -3.05 -5.27
N LYS A 128 -3.60 -2.10 -5.69
CA LYS A 128 -5.03 -2.32 -5.94
C LYS A 128 -5.20 -2.88 -7.34
N ILE A 129 -5.76 -4.07 -7.44
CA ILE A 129 -6.07 -4.71 -8.72
C ILE A 129 -7.59 -4.80 -8.86
N LEU A 130 -8.14 -4.14 -9.89
CA LEU A 130 -9.52 -4.32 -10.29
C LEU A 130 -9.60 -5.51 -11.24
N VAL A 131 -10.32 -6.55 -10.85
CA VAL A 131 -10.57 -7.74 -11.68
C VAL A 131 -11.96 -7.66 -12.26
N VAL A 132 -12.07 -7.74 -13.58
CA VAL A 132 -13.32 -7.62 -14.33
C VAL A 132 -13.55 -8.90 -15.13
N ASP A 133 -14.60 -9.64 -14.77
CA ASP A 133 -14.93 -10.94 -15.39
C ASP A 133 -16.41 -11.27 -15.08
N ASP A 134 -17.19 -11.72 -16.05
CA ASP A 134 -18.61 -12.04 -15.84
C ASP A 134 -18.81 -13.35 -15.06
N SER A 135 -17.78 -14.21 -15.02
CA SER A 135 -17.78 -15.45 -14.27
C SER A 135 -17.48 -15.24 -12.78
N GLY A 136 -18.49 -15.33 -11.93
CA GLY A 136 -18.31 -15.25 -10.48
C GLY A 136 -17.39 -16.35 -9.90
N ILE A 137 -17.19 -17.47 -10.60
CA ILE A 137 -16.22 -18.51 -10.21
C ILE A 137 -14.81 -18.01 -10.49
N MET A 138 -14.58 -17.41 -11.65
CA MET A 138 -13.26 -16.89 -12.04
C MET A 138 -12.86 -15.73 -11.12
N LEU A 139 -13.76 -14.80 -10.85
CA LEU A 139 -13.53 -13.70 -9.89
C LEU A 139 -13.07 -14.20 -8.52
N ARG A 140 -13.73 -15.22 -7.97
CA ARG A 140 -13.34 -15.80 -6.67
C ARG A 140 -11.98 -16.51 -6.74
N ASN A 141 -11.69 -17.19 -7.84
CA ASN A 141 -10.40 -17.87 -8.01
C ASN A 141 -9.26 -16.85 -8.10
N ILE A 142 -9.39 -15.83 -8.95
CA ILE A 142 -8.37 -14.79 -9.10
C ILE A 142 -8.17 -14.03 -7.77
N LYS A 143 -9.26 -13.70 -7.07
CA LYS A 143 -9.17 -13.08 -5.76
C LYS A 143 -8.31 -13.93 -4.82
N ARG A 144 -8.62 -15.23 -4.68
CA ARG A 144 -7.89 -16.15 -3.79
C ARG A 144 -6.41 -16.28 -4.17
N TRP A 145 -6.07 -16.20 -5.47
CA TRP A 145 -4.68 -16.27 -5.93
C TRP A 145 -3.88 -15.00 -5.59
N LEU A 146 -4.53 -13.84 -5.59
CA LEU A 146 -3.88 -12.55 -5.50
C LEU A 146 -3.99 -11.87 -4.12
N GLU A 147 -4.98 -12.24 -3.28
CA GLU A 147 -5.29 -11.50 -2.04
C GLU A 147 -4.18 -11.50 -0.99
N ASP A 148 -3.25 -12.46 -1.03
CA ASP A 148 -2.09 -12.45 -0.14
C ASP A 148 -1.14 -11.28 -0.45
N LYS A 149 -0.95 -10.93 -1.73
CA LYS A 149 -0.01 -9.89 -2.19
C LYS A 149 -0.69 -8.57 -2.56
N TYR A 150 -1.95 -8.60 -3.00
CA TYR A 150 -2.67 -7.50 -3.62
C TYR A 150 -4.01 -7.23 -2.95
N GLN A 151 -4.46 -5.97 -3.01
CA GLN A 151 -5.85 -5.64 -2.68
C GLN A 151 -6.70 -5.86 -3.93
N VAL A 152 -7.54 -6.90 -3.91
CA VAL A 152 -8.34 -7.31 -5.06
C VAL A 152 -9.76 -6.77 -4.97
N ILE A 153 -10.16 -5.99 -5.96
CA ILE A 153 -11.50 -5.46 -6.16
C ILE A 153 -12.15 -6.24 -7.31
N LEU A 154 -13.40 -6.62 -7.17
CA LEU A 154 -14.12 -7.44 -8.14
C LEU A 154 -15.23 -6.65 -8.82
N ALA A 155 -15.29 -6.72 -10.14
CA ALA A 155 -16.40 -6.23 -10.96
C ALA A 155 -16.89 -7.37 -11.87
N ASN A 156 -18.19 -7.67 -11.84
CA ASN A 156 -18.77 -8.76 -12.63
C ASN A 156 -19.29 -8.30 -14.00
N SER A 157 -18.95 -7.10 -14.43
CA SER A 157 -19.31 -6.57 -15.75
C SER A 157 -18.50 -5.32 -16.07
N GLY A 158 -18.38 -4.99 -17.37
CA GLY A 158 -17.77 -3.75 -17.83
C GLY A 158 -18.42 -2.49 -17.23
N ALA A 159 -19.75 -2.47 -17.11
CA ALA A 159 -20.46 -1.34 -16.50
C ALA A 159 -20.07 -1.13 -15.03
N MET A 160 -19.91 -2.20 -14.24
CA MET A 160 -19.42 -2.09 -12.86
C MET A 160 -17.97 -1.62 -12.80
N ALA A 161 -17.13 -2.06 -13.73
CA ALA A 161 -15.74 -1.60 -13.82
C ALA A 161 -15.66 -0.08 -14.06
N ILE A 162 -16.36 0.44 -15.07
CA ILE A 162 -16.40 1.88 -15.35
C ILE A 162 -16.98 2.68 -14.18
N LYS A 163 -18.06 2.19 -13.54
CA LYS A 163 -18.61 2.83 -12.34
C LYS A 163 -17.59 2.90 -11.20
N TYR A 164 -16.80 1.87 -11.00
CA TYR A 164 -15.74 1.86 -9.97
C TYR A 164 -14.64 2.86 -10.32
N LEU A 165 -14.18 2.88 -11.57
CA LEU A 165 -13.11 3.78 -12.04
C LEU A 165 -13.49 5.26 -11.96
N ALA A 166 -14.76 5.61 -12.08
CA ALA A 166 -15.24 6.99 -11.94
C ALA A 166 -14.95 7.62 -10.56
N THR A 167 -14.73 6.84 -9.53
CA THR A 167 -14.49 7.34 -8.15
C THR A 167 -13.25 6.74 -7.48
N ASN A 168 -12.59 5.77 -8.12
CA ASN A 168 -11.47 5.04 -7.57
C ASN A 168 -10.38 4.84 -8.63
N ARG A 169 -9.14 4.74 -8.16
CA ARG A 169 -7.98 4.53 -9.02
C ARG A 169 -7.22 3.27 -8.60
N PRO A 170 -7.44 2.12 -9.26
CA PRO A 170 -6.62 0.94 -9.06
C PRO A 170 -5.24 1.12 -9.72
N ASP A 171 -4.26 0.35 -9.26
CA ASP A 171 -2.91 0.31 -9.84
C ASP A 171 -2.83 -0.57 -11.10
N LEU A 172 -3.82 -1.46 -11.29
CA LEU A 172 -3.93 -2.35 -12.46
C LEU A 172 -5.38 -2.80 -12.63
N VAL A 173 -5.81 -2.96 -13.87
CA VAL A 173 -7.05 -3.64 -14.24
C VAL A 173 -6.71 -4.97 -14.91
N LEU A 174 -7.20 -6.08 -14.36
CA LEU A 174 -7.25 -7.38 -15.03
C LEU A 174 -8.63 -7.52 -15.68
N LEU A 175 -8.67 -7.59 -16.99
CA LEU A 175 -9.90 -7.46 -17.77
C LEU A 175 -10.14 -8.71 -18.61
N ASP A 176 -11.29 -9.35 -18.42
CA ASP A 176 -11.72 -10.39 -19.34
C ASP A 176 -12.10 -9.78 -20.70
N TYR A 177 -11.75 -10.47 -21.75
CA TYR A 177 -12.10 -10.07 -23.12
C TYR A 177 -13.56 -10.37 -23.45
N GLU A 178 -14.06 -11.55 -23.05
CA GLU A 178 -15.41 -12.02 -23.39
C GLU A 178 -16.38 -11.79 -22.23
N MET A 179 -17.14 -10.72 -22.33
CA MET A 179 -18.21 -10.43 -21.39
C MET A 179 -19.51 -10.07 -22.14
N PRO A 180 -20.68 -10.40 -21.58
CA PRO A 180 -21.96 -10.03 -22.19
C PRO A 180 -22.18 -8.51 -22.13
N VAL A 181 -22.90 -7.99 -23.12
CA VAL A 181 -23.36 -6.58 -23.25
C VAL A 181 -22.22 -5.61 -23.62
N ILE A 182 -21.17 -5.54 -22.82
CA ILE A 182 -19.97 -4.71 -23.02
C ILE A 182 -18.77 -5.64 -22.89
N ASP A 183 -18.11 -5.91 -24.02
CA ASP A 183 -16.91 -6.76 -24.04
C ASP A 183 -15.66 -6.00 -23.53
N GLY A 184 -14.58 -6.76 -23.29
CA GLY A 184 -13.36 -6.18 -22.73
C GLY A 184 -12.70 -5.15 -23.64
N SER A 185 -12.83 -5.27 -24.96
CA SER A 185 -12.27 -4.26 -25.89
C SER A 185 -13.01 -2.94 -25.77
N GLN A 186 -14.32 -2.97 -25.67
CA GLN A 186 -15.15 -1.79 -25.44
C GLN A 186 -14.86 -1.14 -24.07
N VAL A 187 -14.64 -1.95 -23.01
CA VAL A 187 -14.24 -1.43 -21.69
C VAL A 187 -12.88 -0.74 -21.78
N LEU A 188 -11.90 -1.33 -22.46
CA LEU A 188 -10.59 -0.71 -22.63
C LEU A 188 -10.66 0.60 -23.45
N GLU A 189 -11.47 0.63 -24.51
CA GLU A 189 -11.70 1.85 -25.29
C GLU A 189 -12.29 2.96 -24.40
N MET A 190 -13.31 2.64 -23.59
CA MET A 190 -13.86 3.59 -22.62
C MET A 190 -12.80 4.08 -21.63
N ILE A 191 -11.95 3.18 -21.10
CA ILE A 191 -10.85 3.57 -20.21
C ILE A 191 -9.89 4.54 -20.91
N ARG A 192 -9.51 4.29 -22.16
CA ARG A 192 -8.55 5.12 -22.89
C ARG A 192 -9.11 6.48 -23.35
N THR A 193 -10.42 6.61 -23.45
CA THR A 193 -11.08 7.87 -23.86
C THR A 193 -11.33 8.84 -22.71
N GLU A 194 -11.37 8.37 -21.47
CA GLU A 194 -11.63 9.20 -20.29
C GLU A 194 -10.33 9.73 -19.68
N THR A 195 -10.19 11.04 -19.62
CA THR A 195 -8.95 11.71 -19.16
C THR A 195 -8.58 11.40 -17.71
N GLU A 196 -9.57 11.06 -16.86
CA GLU A 196 -9.36 10.83 -15.43
C GLU A 196 -8.69 9.49 -15.12
N PHE A 197 -8.80 8.50 -16.01
CA PHE A 197 -8.26 7.15 -15.80
C PHE A 197 -7.66 6.48 -17.05
N CYS A 198 -7.41 7.23 -18.12
CA CYS A 198 -6.86 6.71 -19.39
C CYS A 198 -5.46 6.10 -19.25
N ASP A 199 -4.72 6.49 -18.24
CA ASP A 199 -3.36 6.02 -17.94
C ASP A 199 -3.32 4.79 -17.00
N ILE A 200 -4.48 4.34 -16.50
CA ILE A 200 -4.53 3.11 -15.69
C ILE A 200 -4.12 1.93 -16.56
N PRO A 201 -3.12 1.14 -16.12
CA PRO A 201 -2.66 -0.03 -16.86
C PRO A 201 -3.74 -1.12 -16.91
N VAL A 202 -3.87 -1.78 -18.06
CA VAL A 202 -4.83 -2.85 -18.30
C VAL A 202 -4.11 -4.06 -18.86
N ILE A 203 -4.26 -5.22 -18.19
CA ILE A 203 -3.83 -6.52 -18.69
C ILE A 203 -5.08 -7.37 -18.96
N PHE A 204 -5.17 -7.93 -20.16
CA PHE A 204 -6.24 -8.88 -20.45
C PHE A 204 -5.97 -10.24 -19.81
N LEU A 205 -7.01 -10.81 -19.20
CA LEU A 205 -7.01 -12.18 -18.67
C LEU A 205 -8.18 -12.93 -19.29
N THR A 206 -7.94 -13.73 -20.33
CA THR A 206 -8.98 -14.30 -21.19
C THR A 206 -8.81 -15.79 -21.44
N GLY A 207 -9.92 -16.45 -21.76
CA GLY A 207 -9.94 -17.86 -22.20
C GLY A 207 -9.51 -18.07 -23.66
N LYS A 208 -9.49 -17.00 -24.47
CA LYS A 208 -9.20 -17.11 -25.91
C LYS A 208 -7.72 -17.07 -26.25
N ASN A 209 -7.37 -17.94 -27.18
CA ASN A 209 -6.01 -18.11 -27.70
C ASN A 209 -5.92 -17.73 -29.21
N ASP A 210 -6.98 -17.10 -29.75
CA ASP A 210 -7.01 -16.80 -31.19
C ASP A 210 -6.29 -15.48 -31.52
N LYS A 211 -5.53 -15.51 -32.62
CA LYS A 211 -4.71 -14.38 -33.07
C LYS A 211 -5.54 -13.16 -33.49
N GLU A 212 -6.78 -13.35 -33.95
CA GLU A 212 -7.61 -12.22 -34.42
C GLU A 212 -8.12 -11.38 -33.26
N SER A 213 -8.55 -12.01 -32.17
CA SER A 213 -8.94 -11.31 -30.93
C SER A 213 -7.75 -10.56 -30.32
N ILE A 214 -6.56 -11.19 -30.30
CA ILE A 214 -5.32 -10.58 -29.80
C ILE A 214 -4.93 -9.37 -30.66
N MET A 215 -5.02 -9.45 -31.98
CA MET A 215 -4.62 -8.35 -32.88
C MET A 215 -5.51 -7.11 -32.72
N LYS A 216 -6.83 -7.28 -32.58
CA LYS A 216 -7.76 -6.16 -32.32
C LYS A 216 -7.47 -5.45 -31.02
N VAL A 217 -7.09 -6.20 -30.00
CA VAL A 217 -6.79 -5.66 -28.67
C VAL A 217 -5.45 -4.93 -28.62
N LEU A 218 -4.46 -5.36 -29.42
CA LEU A 218 -3.14 -4.73 -29.48
C LEU A 218 -3.20 -3.27 -29.99
N GLU A 219 -4.19 -2.93 -30.84
CA GLU A 219 -4.39 -1.55 -31.31
C GLU A 219 -4.76 -0.58 -30.17
N LEU A 220 -5.42 -1.10 -29.11
CA LEU A 220 -5.80 -0.32 -27.92
C LEU A 220 -4.67 -0.24 -26.86
N LYS A 221 -3.50 -0.80 -27.17
CA LYS A 221 -2.28 -0.75 -26.34
C LYS A 221 -2.51 -1.19 -24.88
N PRO A 222 -2.98 -2.43 -24.63
CA PRO A 222 -2.95 -2.98 -23.28
C PRO A 222 -1.49 -3.24 -22.85
N GLU A 223 -1.23 -3.27 -21.56
CA GLU A 223 0.08 -3.54 -21.01
C GLU A 223 0.46 -5.02 -21.04
N GLY A 224 -0.51 -5.90 -21.24
CA GLY A 224 -0.25 -7.33 -21.32
C GLY A 224 -1.48 -8.16 -21.68
N TYR A 225 -1.24 -9.45 -21.90
CA TYR A 225 -2.24 -10.43 -22.26
C TYR A 225 -1.92 -11.76 -21.57
N LEU A 226 -2.81 -12.25 -20.72
CA LEU A 226 -2.68 -13.50 -19.97
C LEU A 226 -3.82 -14.47 -20.31
N LEU A 227 -3.55 -15.76 -20.29
CA LEU A 227 -4.56 -16.78 -20.51
C LEU A 227 -5.11 -17.31 -19.18
N LYS A 228 -6.44 -17.42 -19.07
CA LYS A 228 -7.12 -18.04 -17.92
C LYS A 228 -6.72 -19.50 -17.70
N SER A 229 -6.18 -20.17 -18.73
CA SER A 229 -5.66 -21.54 -18.66
C SER A 229 -4.23 -21.64 -18.10
N MET A 230 -3.56 -20.53 -17.85
CA MET A 230 -2.24 -20.53 -17.19
C MET A 230 -2.35 -21.03 -15.75
N GLU A 231 -1.27 -21.62 -15.27
CA GLU A 231 -1.16 -21.95 -13.85
C GLU A 231 -1.25 -20.70 -12.99
N PRO A 232 -1.95 -20.73 -11.84
CA PRO A 232 -2.12 -19.54 -10.97
C PRO A 232 -0.81 -18.84 -10.63
N GLN A 233 0.25 -19.61 -10.35
CA GLN A 233 1.56 -19.04 -10.02
C GLN A 233 2.14 -18.22 -11.17
N LYS A 234 1.98 -18.66 -12.42
CA LYS A 234 2.46 -17.90 -13.59
C LYS A 234 1.70 -16.59 -13.77
N ILE A 235 0.40 -16.56 -13.47
CA ILE A 235 -0.40 -15.32 -13.51
C ILE A 235 0.13 -14.35 -12.45
N ILE A 236 0.41 -14.84 -11.23
CA ILE A 236 0.98 -14.03 -10.14
C ILE A 236 2.34 -13.48 -10.57
N ASP A 237 3.23 -14.34 -11.09
CA ASP A 237 4.59 -13.95 -11.50
C ASP A 237 4.58 -12.87 -12.61
N GLU A 238 3.65 -12.95 -13.57
CA GLU A 238 3.52 -11.93 -14.63
C GLU A 238 3.03 -10.58 -14.06
N ILE A 239 2.12 -10.61 -13.09
CA ILE A 239 1.65 -9.39 -12.40
C ILE A 239 2.78 -8.79 -11.56
N ASP A 240 3.53 -9.61 -10.83
CA ASP A 240 4.70 -9.18 -10.06
C ASP A 240 5.74 -8.52 -10.99
N ASN A 241 6.10 -9.18 -12.09
CA ASN A 241 7.03 -8.66 -13.10
C ASN A 241 6.55 -7.34 -13.72
N PHE A 242 5.24 -7.20 -13.92
CA PHE A 242 4.66 -5.95 -14.42
C PHE A 242 4.91 -4.80 -13.43
N PHE A 243 4.61 -4.99 -12.14
CA PHE A 243 4.82 -3.95 -11.14
C PHE A 243 6.32 -3.65 -10.88
N GLU A 244 7.19 -4.64 -10.97
CA GLU A 244 8.64 -4.43 -10.86
C GLU A 244 9.19 -3.59 -12.01
N LYS A 245 8.76 -3.83 -13.25
CA LYS A 245 9.15 -3.01 -14.41
C LYS A 245 8.70 -1.56 -14.26
N GLN A 246 7.51 -1.31 -13.72
CA GLN A 246 7.04 0.06 -13.47
C GLN A 246 7.91 0.82 -12.46
N LYS A 247 8.43 0.15 -11.41
CA LYS A 247 9.34 0.77 -10.44
C LYS A 247 10.65 1.24 -11.05
N ASN A 248 11.14 0.56 -12.09
CA ASN A 248 12.42 0.85 -12.73
C ASN A 248 12.34 1.95 -13.82
N VAL A 249 11.15 2.43 -14.14
CA VAL A 249 10.92 3.47 -15.19
C VAL A 249 10.65 4.86 -14.56
N MET A 250 10.41 4.94 -13.25
CA MET A 250 10.29 6.17 -12.46
C MET A 250 11.63 6.56 -11.85
#